data_a1297a9f844353be38ece3dd05555b01
#
_entry.id   a1297a9f844353be38ece3dd05555b01
#
_cell.length_a   1.000
_cell.length_b   1.000
_cell.length_c   1.000
_cell.angle_alpha   90.00
_cell.angle_beta   90.00
_cell.angle_gamma   90.00
#
_symmetry.space_group_name_H-M   'P 1'
#
loop_
_entity.id
_entity.type
_entity.pdbx_description
1 polymer ?
#
loop_
_entity_poly.entity_id
_entity_poly.type
_entity_poly.pdbx_seq_one_letter_code
_entity_poly.pdbx_strand_id
1 'polypeptide(L)'
;EADSKEAYLQLYTYYNKVENRGAACLCAYKLIEKYRQDDVREVKKSKYLQTIDSLIQVYQDIPEAGELAVEHFRFMEGATDAKPQDKLNYINYALSRWGGWSRMNELRNAQKRLTEPMFRVKDMPQVLRPGEKAWVQLNVRNLQNLKISISRLNITADNDYKAQDEATYKMLLKKTTKLHQKDYSRNYYGRPDYEEVKDSIEIGGNLPLGAYLMEVTSNNTGIAPQRELFYVSNLAVMIQQLPDDRHRYVVVNATDGQPIAGAKIELYDQRYDFKTKKDKRRVHARLTTDENGEAYFKNVDGEVLISTNNDKFMPAKYIYLSRTRYYEKKDNETKYQVYTDRALYRPGQKVHVTAIDFVNMKGIDAKVPVGRDELVFQLVNASWKEVEMKKAKVDEYGTASVDFELPKEGQTGMYHVSVNDQVNRFFRVEEYKRPTFEITFPKVNEKYNWGDTVVVKASAKTY
;
A
#
# COMPACT_ATOMS: atom_id res chain seq x y z
N GLU A 1 22.54 -24.65 8.35
CA GLU A 1 22.41 -24.44 6.88
C GLU A 1 23.64 -24.93 6.10
N ALA A 2 24.87 -24.69 6.59
CA ALA A 2 26.10 -25.24 5.98
C ALA A 2 26.03 -26.77 5.85
N ASP A 3 25.55 -27.47 6.88
CA ASP A 3 25.40 -28.93 6.91
C ASP A 3 24.47 -29.47 5.82
N SER A 4 23.44 -28.73 5.41
CA SER A 4 22.51 -29.21 4.38
C SER A 4 23.08 -29.17 2.96
N LYS A 5 23.97 -28.21 2.65
CA LYS A 5 24.66 -28.15 1.34
C LYS A 5 25.67 -29.28 1.20
N GLU A 6 26.45 -29.48 2.24
CA GLU A 6 27.42 -30.59 2.28
C GLU A 6 26.72 -31.94 2.13
N ALA A 7 25.61 -32.15 2.84
CA ALA A 7 24.82 -33.37 2.71
C ALA A 7 24.32 -33.60 1.28
N TYR A 8 23.77 -32.58 0.61
CA TYR A 8 23.34 -32.71 -0.78
C TYR A 8 24.50 -32.93 -1.74
N LEU A 9 25.65 -32.35 -1.50
CA LEU A 9 26.85 -32.59 -2.31
C LEU A 9 27.35 -34.03 -2.17
N GLN A 10 27.37 -34.58 -0.96
CA GLN A 10 27.72 -35.98 -0.70
C GLN A 10 26.72 -36.92 -1.34
N LEU A 11 25.42 -36.67 -1.23
CA LEU A 11 24.37 -37.43 -1.87
C LEU A 11 24.49 -37.36 -3.41
N TYR A 12 24.74 -36.21 -3.98
CA TYR A 12 24.98 -36.04 -5.41
C TYR A 12 26.14 -36.89 -5.89
N THR A 13 27.28 -36.85 -5.16
CA THR A 13 28.48 -37.65 -5.47
C THR A 13 28.20 -39.13 -5.36
N TYR A 14 27.49 -39.57 -4.32
CA TYR A 14 27.10 -40.94 -4.12
C TYR A 14 26.20 -41.46 -5.25
N TYR A 15 25.11 -40.72 -5.57
CA TYR A 15 24.16 -41.16 -6.61
C TYR A 15 24.78 -41.21 -8.01
N ASN A 16 25.72 -40.32 -8.32
CA ASN A 16 26.48 -40.41 -9.57
C ASN A 16 27.38 -41.69 -9.60
N LYS A 17 27.98 -42.05 -8.45
CA LYS A 17 28.82 -43.26 -8.37
C LYS A 17 28.00 -44.55 -8.54
N VAL A 18 26.76 -44.59 -8.06
CA VAL A 18 25.86 -45.74 -8.18
C VAL A 18 24.94 -45.65 -9.39
N GLU A 19 25.21 -44.73 -10.31
CA GLU A 19 24.48 -44.53 -11.57
C GLU A 19 22.96 -44.25 -11.40
N ASN A 20 22.54 -43.83 -10.22
CA ASN A 20 21.16 -43.37 -9.99
C ASN A 20 20.97 -41.93 -10.46
N ARG A 21 20.79 -41.77 -11.78
CA ARG A 21 20.72 -40.47 -12.44
C ARG A 21 19.55 -39.60 -11.96
N GLY A 22 18.39 -40.18 -11.63
CA GLY A 22 17.23 -39.47 -11.14
C GLY A 22 17.50 -38.84 -9.77
N ALA A 23 18.04 -39.62 -8.83
CA ALA A 23 18.39 -39.10 -7.50
C ALA A 23 19.53 -38.09 -7.60
N ALA A 24 20.51 -38.27 -8.48
CA ALA A 24 21.58 -37.30 -8.71
C ALA A 24 21.02 -35.96 -9.25
N CYS A 25 20.12 -36.01 -10.22
CA CYS A 25 19.43 -34.83 -10.75
C CYS A 25 18.70 -34.02 -9.65
N LEU A 26 17.93 -34.69 -8.78
CA LEU A 26 17.23 -34.08 -7.68
C LEU A 26 18.17 -33.46 -6.63
N CYS A 27 19.30 -34.10 -6.32
CA CYS A 27 20.32 -33.55 -5.47
C CYS A 27 20.98 -32.32 -6.07
N ALA A 28 21.30 -32.31 -7.37
CA ALA A 28 21.82 -31.17 -8.10
C ALA A 28 20.85 -29.97 -8.04
N TYR A 29 19.57 -30.22 -8.29
CA TYR A 29 18.52 -29.23 -8.15
C TYR A 29 18.50 -28.61 -6.72
N LYS A 30 18.52 -29.46 -5.69
CA LYS A 30 18.52 -28.99 -4.29
C LYS A 30 19.75 -28.17 -3.94
N LEU A 31 20.91 -28.50 -4.46
CA LEU A 31 22.12 -27.70 -4.31
C LEU A 31 21.97 -26.32 -4.92
N ILE A 32 21.45 -26.23 -6.16
CA ILE A 32 21.20 -24.94 -6.83
C ILE A 32 20.20 -24.10 -6.01
N GLU A 33 19.11 -24.69 -5.54
CA GLU A 33 18.10 -24.01 -4.72
C GLU A 33 18.73 -23.40 -3.46
N LYS A 34 19.61 -24.14 -2.77
CA LYS A 34 20.31 -23.65 -1.59
C LYS A 34 21.31 -22.53 -1.91
N TYR A 35 22.10 -22.67 -2.97
CA TYR A 35 23.01 -21.59 -3.39
C TYR A 35 22.26 -20.33 -3.81
N ARG A 36 21.09 -20.43 -4.43
CA ARG A 36 20.25 -19.30 -4.81
C ARG A 36 19.74 -18.54 -3.59
N GLN A 37 19.35 -19.24 -2.52
CA GLN A 37 18.85 -18.61 -1.29
C GLN A 37 19.88 -17.71 -0.60
N ASP A 38 21.16 -18.05 -0.72
CA ASP A 38 22.25 -17.33 -0.04
C ASP A 38 22.78 -16.14 -0.85
N ASP A 39 22.40 -15.97 -2.11
CA ASP A 39 23.01 -15.01 -3.02
C ASP A 39 22.00 -14.15 -3.77
N VAL A 40 21.81 -12.93 -3.28
CA VAL A 40 20.82 -11.95 -3.78
C VAL A 40 21.36 -11.06 -4.91
N ARG A 41 22.64 -11.19 -5.33
CA ARG A 41 23.29 -10.27 -6.29
C ARG A 41 23.02 -10.66 -7.74
N GLU A 42 22.67 -9.66 -8.58
CA GLU A 42 22.35 -9.85 -10.01
C GLU A 42 23.44 -10.54 -10.85
N VAL A 43 24.71 -10.26 -10.56
CA VAL A 43 25.86 -10.85 -11.29
C VAL A 43 25.91 -12.38 -11.21
N LYS A 44 25.30 -12.96 -10.19
CA LYS A 44 25.26 -14.41 -10.01
C LYS A 44 24.05 -15.11 -10.64
N LYS A 45 23.00 -14.37 -10.99
CA LYS A 45 21.82 -14.94 -11.69
C LYS A 45 22.19 -15.62 -13.00
N SER A 46 23.05 -15.00 -13.82
CA SER A 46 23.50 -15.58 -15.08
C SER A 46 24.28 -16.87 -14.91
N LYS A 47 25.11 -16.97 -13.85
CA LYS A 47 25.86 -18.19 -13.54
C LYS A 47 24.96 -19.34 -13.10
N TYR A 48 23.93 -19.07 -12.30
CA TYR A 48 22.95 -20.07 -11.91
C TYR A 48 22.17 -20.58 -13.13
N LEU A 49 21.74 -19.70 -14.01
CA LEU A 49 21.03 -20.07 -15.22
C LEU A 49 21.91 -20.96 -16.12
N GLN A 50 23.18 -20.59 -16.35
CA GLN A 50 24.14 -21.43 -17.10
C GLN A 50 24.34 -22.81 -16.46
N THR A 51 24.39 -22.90 -15.13
CA THR A 51 24.52 -24.16 -14.41
C THR A 51 23.26 -25.01 -14.60
N ILE A 52 22.07 -24.41 -14.50
CA ILE A 52 20.79 -25.10 -14.75
C ILE A 52 20.74 -25.63 -16.16
N ASP A 53 21.13 -24.85 -17.17
CA ASP A 53 21.14 -25.23 -18.56
C ASP A 53 22.07 -26.42 -18.80
N SER A 54 23.27 -26.38 -18.22
CA SER A 54 24.23 -27.48 -18.30
C SER A 54 23.67 -28.76 -17.66
N LEU A 55 23.01 -28.68 -16.54
CA LEU A 55 22.38 -29.80 -15.86
C LEU A 55 21.17 -30.35 -16.67
N ILE A 56 20.36 -29.46 -17.26
CA ILE A 56 19.28 -29.88 -18.16
C ILE A 56 19.83 -30.70 -19.33
N GLN A 57 20.94 -30.28 -19.92
CA GLN A 57 21.57 -31.05 -21.00
C GLN A 57 22.04 -32.45 -20.55
N VAL A 58 22.62 -32.55 -19.33
CA VAL A 58 23.09 -33.82 -18.75
C VAL A 58 21.93 -34.78 -18.47
N TYR A 59 20.80 -34.25 -17.97
CA TYR A 59 19.66 -35.07 -17.50
C TYR A 59 18.44 -35.00 -18.40
N GLN A 60 18.56 -34.49 -19.63
CA GLN A 60 17.41 -34.21 -20.51
C GLN A 60 16.56 -35.45 -20.88
N ASP A 61 17.09 -36.63 -20.72
CA ASP A 61 16.47 -37.93 -21.08
C ASP A 61 15.68 -38.57 -19.92
N ILE A 62 15.69 -37.96 -18.72
CA ILE A 62 14.98 -38.48 -17.55
C ILE A 62 13.90 -37.51 -17.05
N PRO A 63 12.81 -38.01 -16.43
CA PRO A 63 11.69 -37.20 -16.02
C PRO A 63 12.06 -36.17 -14.95
N GLU A 64 13.01 -36.45 -14.06
CA GLU A 64 13.47 -35.61 -12.97
C GLU A 64 14.08 -34.28 -13.46
N ALA A 65 14.55 -34.23 -14.72
CA ALA A 65 14.98 -32.97 -15.33
C ALA A 65 13.88 -31.91 -15.39
N GLY A 66 12.63 -32.32 -15.22
CA GLY A 66 11.49 -31.42 -15.02
C GLY A 66 11.67 -30.46 -13.87
N GLU A 67 12.37 -30.83 -12.77
CA GLU A 67 12.68 -29.91 -11.68
C GLU A 67 13.56 -28.74 -12.15
N LEU A 68 14.60 -29.05 -12.93
CA LEU A 68 15.51 -28.07 -13.49
C LEU A 68 14.82 -27.18 -14.53
N ALA A 69 13.94 -27.76 -15.34
CA ALA A 69 13.16 -27.01 -16.34
C ALA A 69 12.21 -25.99 -15.69
N VAL A 70 11.58 -26.32 -14.56
CA VAL A 70 10.77 -25.37 -13.80
C VAL A 70 11.63 -24.25 -13.24
N GLU A 71 12.81 -24.55 -12.70
CA GLU A 71 13.72 -23.52 -12.20
C GLU A 71 14.23 -22.60 -13.32
N HIS A 72 14.58 -23.14 -14.48
CA HIS A 72 14.92 -22.31 -15.65
C HIS A 72 13.79 -21.35 -16.00
N PHE A 73 12.56 -21.86 -16.08
CA PHE A 73 11.38 -21.02 -16.36
C PHE A 73 11.19 -19.92 -15.32
N ARG A 74 11.40 -20.18 -14.04
CA ARG A 74 11.31 -19.17 -12.98
C ARG A 74 12.31 -18.02 -13.18
N PHE A 75 13.52 -18.33 -13.67
CA PHE A 75 14.47 -17.28 -14.07
C PHE A 75 13.96 -16.46 -15.24
N MET A 76 13.41 -17.11 -16.27
CA MET A 76 12.79 -16.41 -17.40
C MET A 76 11.59 -15.55 -16.97
N GLU A 77 10.77 -16.03 -16.05
CA GLU A 77 9.60 -15.28 -15.54
C GLU A 77 10.02 -14.01 -14.80
N GLY A 78 11.12 -14.06 -14.05
CA GLY A 78 11.70 -12.92 -13.32
C GLY A 78 12.57 -11.98 -14.17
N ALA A 79 12.89 -12.35 -15.42
CA ALA A 79 13.69 -11.52 -16.31
C ALA A 79 12.79 -10.45 -16.99
N THR A 80 13.22 -9.19 -16.94
CA THR A 80 12.45 -8.05 -17.50
C THR A 80 12.46 -8.01 -19.03
N ASP A 81 13.43 -8.63 -19.67
CA ASP A 81 13.67 -8.65 -21.11
C ASP A 81 13.08 -9.89 -21.81
N ALA A 82 12.67 -10.91 -21.07
CA ALA A 82 12.09 -12.13 -21.63
C ALA A 82 10.66 -11.88 -22.16
N LYS A 83 10.49 -11.97 -23.47
CA LYS A 83 9.19 -11.76 -24.12
C LYS A 83 8.19 -12.87 -23.78
N PRO A 84 6.89 -12.59 -23.69
CA PRO A 84 5.86 -13.59 -23.43
C PRO A 84 5.88 -14.76 -24.41
N GLN A 85 6.17 -14.51 -25.70
CA GLN A 85 6.29 -15.55 -26.72
C GLN A 85 7.45 -16.51 -26.43
N ASP A 86 8.62 -16.00 -25.98
CA ASP A 86 9.78 -16.82 -25.64
C ASP A 86 9.47 -17.70 -24.41
N LYS A 87 8.77 -17.12 -23.43
CA LYS A 87 8.28 -17.87 -22.26
C LYS A 87 7.35 -19.01 -22.68
N LEU A 88 6.42 -18.74 -23.58
CA LEU A 88 5.49 -19.77 -24.08
C LEU A 88 6.20 -20.86 -24.87
N ASN A 89 7.16 -20.49 -25.73
CA ASN A 89 7.98 -21.46 -26.49
C ASN A 89 8.74 -22.39 -25.55
N TYR A 90 9.36 -21.83 -24.50
CA TYR A 90 10.06 -22.64 -23.50
C TYR A 90 9.10 -23.54 -22.71
N ILE A 91 7.94 -23.05 -22.28
CA ILE A 91 6.93 -23.87 -21.61
C ILE A 91 6.52 -25.05 -22.48
N ASN A 92 6.20 -24.82 -23.75
CA ASN A 92 5.78 -25.84 -24.68
C ASN A 92 6.89 -26.90 -24.88
N TYR A 93 8.14 -26.47 -25.03
CA TYR A 93 9.30 -27.34 -25.08
C TYR A 93 9.40 -28.22 -23.81
N ALA A 94 9.39 -27.61 -22.63
CA ALA A 94 9.54 -28.33 -21.38
C ALA A 94 8.39 -29.32 -21.11
N LEU A 95 7.15 -28.91 -21.40
CA LEU A 95 5.97 -29.79 -21.27
C LEU A 95 5.97 -30.95 -22.22
N SER A 96 6.47 -30.78 -23.47
CA SER A 96 6.57 -31.86 -24.43
C SER A 96 7.59 -32.93 -24.00
N ARG A 97 8.60 -32.54 -23.26
CA ARG A 97 9.72 -33.41 -22.87
C ARG A 97 9.53 -34.07 -21.51
N TRP A 98 9.10 -33.28 -20.51
CA TRP A 98 8.98 -33.74 -19.11
C TRP A 98 7.58 -33.58 -18.55
N GLY A 99 6.56 -33.47 -19.38
CA GLY A 99 5.19 -33.19 -18.97
C GLY A 99 4.59 -34.18 -17.97
N GLY A 100 5.09 -35.42 -17.90
CA GLY A 100 4.67 -36.39 -16.88
C GLY A 100 5.16 -36.14 -15.48
N TRP A 101 6.16 -35.26 -15.28
CA TRP A 101 6.67 -34.90 -13.95
C TRP A 101 5.69 -34.02 -13.20
N SER A 102 5.47 -34.28 -11.91
CA SER A 102 4.41 -33.65 -11.12
C SER A 102 4.54 -32.12 -11.05
N ARG A 103 5.75 -31.61 -10.92
CA ARG A 103 6.00 -30.16 -10.82
C ARG A 103 5.75 -29.39 -12.12
N MET A 104 5.64 -30.08 -13.26
CA MET A 104 5.26 -29.47 -14.54
C MET A 104 3.89 -28.81 -14.52
N ASN A 105 3.06 -29.05 -13.50
CA ASN A 105 1.83 -28.28 -13.31
C ASN A 105 2.07 -26.79 -13.12
N GLU A 106 3.25 -26.37 -12.62
CA GLU A 106 3.62 -24.95 -12.56
C GLU A 106 3.70 -24.34 -13.97
N LEU A 107 4.31 -25.06 -14.91
CA LEU A 107 4.40 -24.62 -16.30
C LEU A 107 3.05 -24.65 -17.00
N ARG A 108 2.19 -25.66 -16.74
CA ARG A 108 0.82 -25.68 -17.27
C ARG A 108 0.02 -24.47 -16.77
N ASN A 109 0.15 -24.12 -15.50
CA ASN A 109 -0.49 -22.93 -14.95
C ASN A 109 0.07 -21.65 -15.58
N ALA A 110 1.38 -21.57 -15.81
CA ALA A 110 2.01 -20.45 -16.51
C ALA A 110 1.56 -20.36 -17.97
N GLN A 111 1.48 -21.48 -18.69
CA GLN A 111 0.93 -21.56 -20.05
C GLN A 111 -0.49 -21.00 -20.09
N LYS A 112 -1.34 -21.48 -19.19
CA LYS A 112 -2.72 -21.02 -19.06
C LYS A 112 -2.78 -19.53 -18.81
N ARG A 113 -2.00 -19.01 -17.84
CA ARG A 113 -1.91 -17.55 -17.57
C ARG A 113 -1.48 -16.75 -18.79
N LEU A 114 -0.61 -17.25 -19.66
CA LEU A 114 -0.16 -16.55 -20.87
C LEU A 114 -1.18 -16.61 -22.00
N THR A 115 -1.79 -17.78 -22.22
CA THR A 115 -2.65 -18.03 -23.39
C THR A 115 -4.11 -17.70 -23.17
N GLU A 116 -4.61 -17.74 -21.94
CA GLU A 116 -6.01 -17.41 -21.67
C GLU A 116 -6.28 -15.93 -21.97
N PRO A 117 -7.32 -15.62 -22.75
CA PRO A 117 -7.77 -14.27 -22.95
C PRO A 117 -8.33 -13.75 -21.63
N MET A 118 -7.99 -12.50 -21.30
CA MET A 118 -8.49 -11.84 -20.10
C MET A 118 -8.58 -10.34 -20.24
N PHE A 119 -9.46 -9.74 -19.48
CA PHE A 119 -9.39 -8.32 -19.14
C PHE A 119 -9.65 -8.12 -17.66
N ARG A 120 -9.17 -7.00 -17.13
CA ARG A 120 -9.36 -6.59 -15.74
C ARG A 120 -9.55 -5.08 -15.67
N VAL A 121 -10.61 -4.68 -15.00
CA VAL A 121 -10.88 -3.29 -14.63
C VAL A 121 -10.14 -3.02 -13.30
N LYS A 122 -9.40 -1.92 -13.22
CA LYS A 122 -8.69 -1.49 -12.03
C LYS A 122 -8.95 -0.01 -11.76
N ASP A 123 -8.68 0.40 -10.53
CA ASP A 123 -8.75 1.79 -10.09
C ASP A 123 -10.12 2.45 -10.36
N MET A 124 -11.19 1.63 -10.25
CA MET A 124 -12.56 2.12 -10.36
C MET A 124 -12.91 2.94 -9.12
N PRO A 125 -13.18 4.25 -9.25
CA PRO A 125 -13.61 5.07 -8.13
C PRO A 125 -15.02 4.66 -7.69
N GLN A 126 -15.23 4.54 -6.38
CA GLN A 126 -16.57 4.28 -5.85
C GLN A 126 -17.47 5.51 -5.92
N VAL A 127 -16.90 6.71 -5.78
CA VAL A 127 -17.61 7.98 -5.80
C VAL A 127 -16.84 9.01 -6.60
N LEU A 128 -17.53 9.77 -7.43
CA LEU A 128 -17.03 10.96 -8.10
C LEU A 128 -17.79 12.19 -7.60
N ARG A 129 -17.15 13.34 -7.60
CA ARG A 129 -17.79 14.62 -7.40
C ARG A 129 -18.47 15.08 -8.71
N PRO A 130 -19.47 15.95 -8.65
CA PRO A 130 -20.02 16.59 -9.85
C PRO A 130 -18.91 17.30 -10.65
N GLY A 131 -18.82 16.99 -11.95
CA GLY A 131 -17.78 17.52 -12.83
C GLY A 131 -16.42 16.82 -12.77
N GLU A 132 -16.19 15.96 -11.80
CA GLU A 132 -14.95 15.20 -11.68
C GLU A 132 -14.82 14.16 -12.79
N LYS A 133 -13.59 14.00 -13.26
CA LYS A 133 -13.20 12.98 -14.22
C LYS A 133 -12.20 12.04 -13.59
N ALA A 134 -12.35 10.76 -13.85
CA ALA A 134 -11.42 9.74 -13.40
C ALA A 134 -10.99 8.82 -14.54
N TRP A 135 -9.78 8.29 -14.44
CA TRP A 135 -9.24 7.34 -15.39
C TRP A 135 -9.33 5.94 -14.80
N VAL A 136 -10.12 5.09 -15.43
CA VAL A 136 -10.25 3.67 -15.08
C VAL A 136 -9.29 2.87 -15.94
N GLN A 137 -8.44 2.07 -15.32
CA GLN A 137 -7.47 1.26 -16.03
C GLN A 137 -8.09 -0.04 -16.53
N LEU A 138 -7.70 -0.42 -17.74
CA LEU A 138 -8.08 -1.66 -18.41
C LEU A 138 -6.80 -2.45 -18.72
N ASN A 139 -6.61 -3.57 -18.06
CA ASN A 139 -5.55 -4.49 -18.39
C ASN A 139 -6.12 -5.59 -19.28
N VAL A 140 -5.60 -5.74 -20.48
CA VAL A 140 -6.17 -6.62 -21.52
C VAL A 140 -5.09 -7.52 -22.10
N ARG A 141 -5.40 -8.80 -22.28
CA ARG A 141 -4.51 -9.76 -22.94
C ARG A 141 -5.29 -10.75 -23.78
N ASN A 142 -4.77 -11.04 -24.96
CA ASN A 142 -5.34 -12.03 -25.92
C ASN A 142 -6.79 -11.74 -26.29
N LEU A 143 -7.19 -10.47 -26.31
CA LEU A 143 -8.51 -10.02 -26.73
C LEU A 143 -8.39 -8.99 -27.83
N GLN A 144 -9.31 -9.06 -28.78
CA GLN A 144 -9.34 -8.12 -29.91
C GLN A 144 -10.14 -6.86 -29.63
N ASN A 145 -11.15 -6.95 -28.78
CA ASN A 145 -11.99 -5.80 -28.45
C ASN A 145 -12.64 -5.91 -27.08
N LEU A 146 -13.00 -4.75 -26.55
CA LEU A 146 -13.88 -4.58 -25.39
C LEU A 146 -14.98 -3.60 -25.73
N LYS A 147 -16.15 -3.84 -25.22
CA LYS A 147 -17.28 -2.91 -25.18
C LYS A 147 -17.51 -2.51 -23.73
N ILE A 148 -17.57 -1.23 -23.48
CA ILE A 148 -17.80 -0.64 -22.16
C ILE A 148 -19.09 0.19 -22.26
N SER A 149 -20.06 -0.07 -21.39
CA SER A 149 -21.27 0.72 -21.27
C SER A 149 -21.38 1.31 -19.87
N ILE A 150 -21.81 2.55 -19.78
CA ILE A 150 -22.13 3.25 -18.53
C ILE A 150 -23.58 3.64 -18.59
N SER A 151 -24.37 3.18 -17.61
CA SER A 151 -25.80 3.43 -17.53
C SER A 151 -26.16 4.01 -16.17
N ARG A 152 -27.02 5.03 -16.16
CA ARG A 152 -27.57 5.57 -14.91
C ARG A 152 -28.65 4.64 -14.37
N LEU A 153 -28.63 4.46 -13.05
CA LEU A 153 -29.60 3.63 -12.33
C LEU A 153 -30.53 4.46 -11.46
N ASN A 154 -31.77 4.03 -11.33
CA ASN A 154 -32.74 4.58 -10.38
C ASN A 154 -32.64 3.83 -9.05
N ILE A 155 -31.50 3.99 -8.35
CA ILE A 155 -31.23 3.46 -7.02
C ILE A 155 -30.53 4.54 -6.19
N THR A 156 -30.45 4.32 -4.89
CA THR A 156 -29.70 5.12 -3.93
C THR A 156 -28.51 4.33 -3.38
N ALA A 157 -27.60 4.97 -2.67
CA ALA A 157 -26.39 4.33 -2.12
C ALA A 157 -26.61 3.74 -0.70
N ASP A 158 -27.84 3.51 -0.30
CA ASP A 158 -28.22 2.97 1.01
C ASP A 158 -28.04 1.45 1.14
N ASN A 159 -27.79 0.77 0.02
CA ASN A 159 -27.53 -0.68 -0.02
C ASN A 159 -26.24 -0.98 -0.75
N ASP A 160 -25.53 -2.01 -0.28
CA ASP A 160 -24.34 -2.57 -0.93
C ASP A 160 -24.79 -3.56 -2.03
N TYR A 161 -24.95 -3.05 -3.24
CA TYR A 161 -25.30 -3.86 -4.39
C TYR A 161 -24.05 -4.50 -5.01
N LYS A 162 -23.98 -5.81 -4.98
CA LYS A 162 -22.92 -6.56 -5.66
C LYS A 162 -23.25 -6.76 -7.13
N ALA A 163 -22.90 -5.79 -7.97
CA ALA A 163 -23.25 -5.79 -9.41
C ALA A 163 -22.70 -7.01 -10.17
N GLN A 164 -21.67 -7.64 -9.67
CA GLN A 164 -21.09 -8.85 -10.23
C GLN A 164 -21.98 -10.09 -10.03
N ASP A 165 -22.84 -10.09 -8.99
CA ASP A 165 -23.83 -11.15 -8.79
C ASP A 165 -24.94 -11.08 -9.82
N GLU A 166 -25.22 -12.19 -10.49
CA GLU A 166 -26.16 -12.25 -11.61
C GLU A 166 -27.61 -11.90 -11.22
N ALA A 167 -28.04 -12.28 -10.02
CA ALA A 167 -29.38 -11.95 -9.53
C ALA A 167 -29.52 -10.44 -9.25
N THR A 168 -28.50 -9.86 -8.60
CA THR A 168 -28.39 -8.43 -8.36
C THR A 168 -28.33 -7.66 -9.68
N TYR A 169 -27.52 -8.10 -10.63
CA TYR A 169 -27.41 -7.48 -11.94
C TYR A 169 -28.77 -7.44 -12.68
N LYS A 170 -29.49 -8.56 -12.73
CA LYS A 170 -30.83 -8.60 -13.35
C LYS A 170 -31.81 -7.62 -12.68
N MET A 171 -31.72 -7.44 -11.40
CA MET A 171 -32.49 -6.45 -10.65
C MET A 171 -32.08 -5.02 -11.03
N LEU A 172 -30.77 -4.74 -11.11
CA LEU A 172 -30.22 -3.44 -11.48
C LEU A 172 -30.60 -3.05 -12.93
N LEU A 173 -30.58 -4.00 -13.86
CA LEU A 173 -31.03 -3.76 -15.25
C LEU A 173 -32.44 -3.20 -15.32
N LYS A 174 -33.36 -3.69 -14.49
CA LYS A 174 -34.76 -3.16 -14.42
C LYS A 174 -34.80 -1.73 -13.85
N LYS A 175 -33.75 -1.26 -13.24
CA LYS A 175 -33.59 0.09 -12.69
C LYS A 175 -32.80 1.03 -13.60
N THR A 176 -32.33 0.55 -14.75
CA THR A 176 -31.58 1.37 -15.72
C THR A 176 -32.48 2.43 -16.34
N THR A 177 -31.95 3.64 -16.45
CA THR A 177 -32.63 4.75 -17.15
C THR A 177 -31.94 5.02 -18.49
N LYS A 178 -32.67 5.47 -19.49
CA LYS A 178 -32.10 5.85 -20.81
C LYS A 178 -31.31 7.17 -20.76
N LEU A 179 -31.40 7.92 -19.68
CA LEU A 179 -30.69 9.17 -19.48
C LEU A 179 -29.23 8.90 -19.07
N HIS A 180 -28.31 9.65 -19.69
CA HIS A 180 -26.87 9.59 -19.42
C HIS A 180 -26.22 8.20 -19.66
N GLN A 181 -26.61 7.57 -20.77
CA GLN A 181 -25.93 6.37 -21.23
C GLN A 181 -24.74 6.75 -22.11
N LYS A 182 -23.58 6.11 -21.85
CA LYS A 182 -22.35 6.24 -22.65
C LYS A 182 -21.84 4.86 -23.03
N ASP A 183 -21.48 4.71 -24.29
CA ASP A 183 -20.85 3.49 -24.80
C ASP A 183 -19.47 3.81 -25.35
N TYR A 184 -18.52 2.95 -25.05
CA TYR A 184 -17.15 3.01 -25.54
C TYR A 184 -16.79 1.67 -26.19
N SER A 185 -15.98 1.74 -27.25
CA SER A 185 -15.35 0.56 -27.85
C SER A 185 -13.84 0.72 -27.80
N ARG A 186 -13.14 -0.38 -27.52
CA ARG A 186 -11.69 -0.46 -27.55
C ARG A 186 -11.28 -1.61 -28.47
N ASN A 187 -10.33 -1.33 -29.36
CA ASN A 187 -9.80 -2.31 -30.30
C ASN A 187 -8.32 -2.54 -30.01
N TYR A 188 -7.92 -3.80 -29.98
CA TYR A 188 -6.57 -4.25 -29.69
C TYR A 188 -5.97 -5.09 -30.82
N TYR A 189 -6.53 -4.98 -32.04
CA TYR A 189 -5.99 -5.63 -33.22
C TYR A 189 -4.53 -5.23 -33.47
N GLY A 190 -3.71 -6.22 -33.86
CA GLY A 190 -2.29 -5.99 -34.18
C GLY A 190 -1.40 -5.75 -32.97
N ARG A 191 -1.89 -5.96 -31.75
CA ARG A 191 -1.05 -5.99 -30.57
C ARG A 191 -0.30 -7.31 -30.47
N PRO A 192 0.91 -7.32 -29.86
CA PRO A 192 1.67 -8.57 -29.69
C PRO A 192 0.86 -9.61 -28.91
N ASP A 193 0.94 -10.86 -29.36
CA ASP A 193 0.30 -11.97 -28.67
C ASP A 193 0.89 -12.16 -27.27
N TYR A 194 0.03 -12.54 -26.33
CA TYR A 194 0.37 -12.85 -24.94
C TYR A 194 0.89 -11.67 -24.09
N GLU A 195 1.06 -10.50 -24.67
CA GLU A 195 1.40 -9.29 -23.92
C GLU A 195 0.16 -8.68 -23.24
N GLU A 196 0.36 -8.17 -22.01
CA GLU A 196 -0.67 -7.42 -21.33
C GLU A 196 -0.64 -5.96 -21.79
N VAL A 197 -1.71 -5.56 -22.45
CA VAL A 197 -1.92 -4.17 -22.86
C VAL A 197 -2.55 -3.41 -21.71
N LYS A 198 -1.93 -2.32 -21.29
CA LYS A 198 -2.48 -1.35 -20.34
C LYS A 198 -3.14 -0.22 -21.11
N ASP A 199 -4.44 -0.08 -20.93
CA ASP A 199 -5.26 0.98 -21.51
C ASP A 199 -6.04 1.68 -20.41
N SER A 200 -6.73 2.76 -20.74
CA SER A 200 -7.57 3.49 -19.79
C SER A 200 -8.74 4.17 -20.49
N ILE A 201 -9.81 4.35 -19.75
CA ILE A 201 -10.97 5.12 -20.18
C ILE A 201 -11.26 6.24 -19.18
N GLU A 202 -11.65 7.39 -19.67
CA GLU A 202 -12.13 8.49 -18.86
C GLU A 202 -13.62 8.30 -18.56
N ILE A 203 -13.96 8.33 -17.29
CA ILE A 203 -15.35 8.32 -16.80
C ILE A 203 -15.66 9.61 -16.02
N GLY A 204 -16.93 9.89 -15.78
CA GLY A 204 -17.35 11.08 -15.03
C GLY A 204 -17.59 12.30 -15.93
N GLY A 205 -17.06 13.45 -15.53
CA GLY A 205 -17.31 14.73 -16.20
C GLY A 205 -18.72 15.27 -15.90
N ASN A 206 -19.54 15.46 -16.92
CA ASN A 206 -20.87 16.06 -16.76
C ASN A 206 -21.97 15.08 -16.32
N LEU A 207 -21.60 14.04 -15.57
CA LEU A 207 -22.61 13.14 -15.00
C LEU A 207 -23.34 13.83 -13.84
N PRO A 208 -24.69 13.88 -13.84
CA PRO A 208 -25.44 14.41 -12.70
C PRO A 208 -25.34 13.49 -11.47
N LEU A 209 -25.77 14.00 -10.32
CA LEU A 209 -25.90 13.21 -9.10
C LEU A 209 -26.69 11.93 -9.38
N GLY A 210 -26.18 10.79 -8.96
CA GLY A 210 -26.84 9.52 -9.26
C GLY A 210 -25.95 8.31 -9.01
N ALA A 211 -26.57 7.14 -9.23
CA ALA A 211 -25.89 5.85 -9.24
C ALA A 211 -25.69 5.41 -10.71
N TYR A 212 -24.54 4.80 -10.98
CA TYR A 212 -24.15 4.38 -12.32
C TYR A 212 -23.60 2.96 -12.29
N LEU A 213 -23.95 2.20 -13.31
CA LEU A 213 -23.40 0.88 -13.59
C LEU A 213 -22.46 0.99 -14.79
N MET A 214 -21.21 0.62 -14.61
CA MET A 214 -20.28 0.35 -15.70
C MET A 214 -20.23 -1.14 -15.94
N GLU A 215 -20.42 -1.56 -17.17
CA GLU A 215 -20.30 -2.94 -17.61
C GLU A 215 -19.25 -3.02 -18.71
N VAL A 216 -18.29 -3.93 -18.56
CA VAL A 216 -17.25 -4.22 -19.55
C VAL A 216 -17.47 -5.63 -20.07
N THR A 217 -17.57 -5.78 -21.37
CA THR A 217 -17.79 -7.05 -22.06
C THR A 217 -16.78 -7.26 -23.18
N SER A 218 -16.57 -8.50 -23.57
CA SER A 218 -15.77 -8.90 -24.73
C SER A 218 -16.62 -9.72 -25.69
N ASN A 219 -16.25 -9.76 -26.96
CA ASN A 219 -16.84 -10.69 -27.92
C ASN A 219 -16.49 -12.17 -27.64
N ASN A 220 -15.54 -12.41 -26.77
CA ASN A 220 -15.20 -13.76 -26.32
C ASN A 220 -16.22 -14.21 -25.25
N THR A 221 -17.09 -15.15 -25.63
CA THR A 221 -18.18 -15.66 -24.76
C THR A 221 -17.67 -16.47 -23.56
N GLY A 222 -16.40 -16.91 -23.57
CA GLY A 222 -15.79 -17.61 -22.44
C GLY A 222 -15.35 -16.70 -21.29
N ILE A 223 -15.47 -15.36 -21.45
CA ILE A 223 -15.07 -14.39 -20.44
C ILE A 223 -16.30 -13.72 -19.83
N ALA A 224 -16.42 -13.82 -18.50
CA ALA A 224 -17.50 -13.17 -17.80
C ALA A 224 -17.39 -11.64 -17.89
N PRO A 225 -18.51 -10.92 -18.03
CA PRO A 225 -18.53 -9.46 -17.90
C PRO A 225 -17.99 -8.99 -16.56
N GLN A 226 -17.34 -7.83 -16.54
CA GLN A 226 -17.03 -7.14 -15.30
C GLN A 226 -17.96 -5.95 -15.13
N ARG A 227 -18.53 -5.83 -13.93
CA ARG A 227 -19.61 -4.88 -13.62
C ARG A 227 -19.24 -4.16 -12.34
N GLU A 228 -19.19 -2.84 -12.42
CA GLU A 228 -18.83 -1.98 -11.30
C GLU A 228 -19.88 -0.91 -11.09
N LEU A 229 -20.28 -0.69 -9.83
CA LEU A 229 -21.13 0.42 -9.44
C LEU A 229 -20.26 1.58 -8.99
N PHE A 230 -20.62 2.77 -9.44
CA PHE A 230 -20.09 4.02 -8.92
C PHE A 230 -21.18 5.06 -8.77
N TYR A 231 -20.88 6.06 -7.98
CA TYR A 231 -21.84 7.09 -7.65
C TYR A 231 -21.28 8.47 -7.98
N VAL A 232 -22.16 9.41 -8.26
CA VAL A 232 -21.83 10.83 -8.33
C VAL A 232 -22.56 11.51 -7.17
N SER A 233 -21.81 12.04 -6.22
CA SER A 233 -22.33 12.67 -5.02
C SER A 233 -21.50 13.91 -4.66
N ASN A 234 -22.15 14.94 -4.16
CA ASN A 234 -21.48 16.15 -3.67
C ASN A 234 -21.39 16.22 -2.13
N LEU A 235 -21.55 15.06 -1.48
CA LEU A 235 -21.46 14.94 -0.04
C LEU A 235 -20.11 14.41 0.39
N ALA A 236 -19.57 14.95 1.49
CA ALA A 236 -18.45 14.38 2.21
C ALA A 236 -18.72 14.42 3.70
N VAL A 237 -18.18 13.45 4.43
CA VAL A 237 -18.26 13.41 5.90
C VAL A 237 -16.87 13.29 6.51
N MET A 238 -16.55 14.18 7.42
CA MET A 238 -15.42 14.08 8.33
C MET A 238 -15.93 13.53 9.66
N ILE A 239 -15.19 12.57 10.22
CA ILE A 239 -15.56 11.89 11.44
C ILE A 239 -14.37 12.02 12.39
N GLN A 240 -14.60 12.67 13.52
CA GLN A 240 -13.61 12.89 14.54
C GLN A 240 -14.03 12.19 15.83
N GLN A 241 -13.17 11.36 16.37
CA GLN A 241 -13.36 10.80 17.71
C GLN A 241 -13.00 11.86 18.73
N LEU A 242 -13.93 12.13 19.65
CA LEU A 242 -13.73 13.08 20.73
C LEU A 242 -13.28 12.37 22.02
N PRO A 243 -12.63 13.09 22.93
CA PRO A 243 -12.13 12.53 24.18
C PRO A 243 -13.21 12.01 25.14
N ASP A 244 -14.42 12.54 25.03
CA ASP A 244 -15.58 12.23 25.87
C ASP A 244 -16.38 11.02 25.35
N ASP A 245 -15.74 10.12 24.60
CA ASP A 245 -16.35 8.94 24.00
C ASP A 245 -17.47 9.25 23.00
N ARG A 246 -17.43 10.42 22.37
CA ARG A 246 -18.31 10.79 21.26
C ARG A 246 -17.56 10.84 19.93
N HIS A 247 -18.30 10.67 18.84
CA HIS A 247 -17.89 11.09 17.50
C HIS A 247 -18.56 12.42 17.15
N ARG A 248 -17.79 13.29 16.55
CA ARG A 248 -18.26 14.48 15.82
C ARG A 248 -18.29 14.12 14.34
N TYR A 249 -19.43 14.29 13.73
CA TYR A 249 -19.68 14.12 12.31
C TYR A 249 -19.84 15.51 11.70
N VAL A 250 -19.06 15.81 10.67
CA VAL A 250 -19.17 17.09 9.94
C VAL A 250 -19.48 16.76 8.50
N VAL A 251 -20.68 17.10 8.04
CA VAL A 251 -21.12 16.90 6.66
C VAL A 251 -20.92 18.17 5.87
N VAL A 252 -20.18 18.06 4.78
CA VAL A 252 -19.85 19.22 3.93
C VAL A 252 -20.13 18.89 2.47
N ASN A 253 -20.29 19.94 1.69
CA ASN A 253 -20.25 19.88 0.25
C ASN A 253 -18.83 19.49 -0.20
N ALA A 254 -18.70 18.40 -0.96
CA ALA A 254 -17.40 17.85 -1.34
C ALA A 254 -16.62 18.71 -2.34
N THR A 255 -17.28 19.68 -3.02
CA THR A 255 -16.64 20.54 -4.01
C THR A 255 -16.04 21.78 -3.40
N ASP A 256 -16.73 22.46 -2.46
CA ASP A 256 -16.32 23.74 -1.91
C ASP A 256 -16.08 23.72 -0.39
N GLY A 257 -16.33 22.58 0.27
CA GLY A 257 -16.14 22.41 1.70
C GLY A 257 -17.17 23.10 2.58
N GLN A 258 -18.22 23.73 2.02
CA GLN A 258 -19.25 24.40 2.81
C GLN A 258 -20.04 23.40 3.66
N PRO A 259 -20.35 23.74 4.94
CA PRO A 259 -21.12 22.87 5.81
C PRO A 259 -22.55 22.70 5.29
N ILE A 260 -23.11 21.51 5.47
CA ILE A 260 -24.48 21.21 5.06
C ILE A 260 -25.36 21.02 6.29
N ALA A 261 -26.21 22.01 6.55
CA ALA A 261 -27.24 21.92 7.59
C ALA A 261 -28.37 20.99 7.16
N GLY A 262 -28.97 20.28 8.10
CA GLY A 262 -30.09 19.38 7.86
C GLY A 262 -29.77 18.11 7.10
N ALA A 263 -28.47 17.78 6.92
CA ALA A 263 -28.08 16.51 6.36
C ALA A 263 -28.44 15.36 7.32
N LYS A 264 -28.94 14.27 6.76
CA LYS A 264 -29.30 13.06 7.51
C LYS A 264 -28.08 12.16 7.63
N ILE A 265 -27.83 11.68 8.84
CA ILE A 265 -26.77 10.72 9.13
C ILE A 265 -27.44 9.48 9.74
N GLU A 266 -27.28 8.33 9.11
CA GLU A 266 -27.71 7.05 9.65
C GLU A 266 -26.48 6.23 10.05
N LEU A 267 -26.44 5.83 11.31
CA LEU A 267 -25.41 4.96 11.86
C LEU A 267 -25.92 3.53 11.86
N TYR A 268 -25.15 2.60 11.28
CA TYR A 268 -25.51 1.21 11.23
C TYR A 268 -24.51 0.36 11.99
N ASP A 269 -25.00 -0.61 12.79
CA ASP A 269 -24.20 -1.71 13.31
C ASP A 269 -24.39 -2.96 12.43
N GLN A 270 -23.33 -3.76 12.34
CA GLN A 270 -23.40 -5.08 11.72
C GLN A 270 -23.40 -6.12 12.85
N ARG A 271 -24.40 -7.00 12.84
CA ARG A 271 -24.49 -8.13 13.76
C ARG A 271 -24.61 -9.42 12.98
N TYR A 272 -23.72 -10.35 13.29
CA TYR A 272 -23.80 -11.69 12.74
C TYR A 272 -25.03 -12.41 13.30
N ASP A 273 -25.93 -12.82 12.40
CA ASP A 273 -27.10 -13.64 12.76
C ASP A 273 -26.73 -15.12 12.63
N PHE A 274 -26.55 -15.77 13.77
CA PHE A 274 -26.18 -17.18 13.84
C PHE A 274 -27.22 -18.12 13.23
N LYS A 275 -28.50 -17.73 13.14
CA LYS A 275 -29.56 -18.52 12.52
C LYS A 275 -29.49 -18.53 11.00
N THR A 276 -29.28 -17.36 10.41
CA THR A 276 -29.20 -17.20 8.95
C THR A 276 -27.75 -17.29 8.43
N LYS A 277 -26.77 -17.36 9.30
CA LYS A 277 -25.32 -17.32 8.97
C LYS A 277 -24.93 -16.13 8.09
N LYS A 278 -25.56 -14.98 8.32
CA LYS A 278 -25.34 -13.74 7.55
C LYS A 278 -25.21 -12.55 8.50
N ASP A 279 -24.44 -11.58 8.07
CA ASP A 279 -24.42 -10.28 8.73
C ASP A 279 -25.71 -9.52 8.45
N LYS A 280 -26.35 -9.01 9.50
CA LYS A 280 -27.52 -8.15 9.43
C LYS A 280 -27.13 -6.72 9.77
N ARG A 281 -27.40 -5.83 8.85
CA ARG A 281 -27.28 -4.39 9.01
C ARG A 281 -28.51 -3.85 9.74
N ARG A 282 -28.30 -3.10 10.82
CA ARG A 282 -29.35 -2.49 11.61
C ARG A 282 -29.04 -1.02 11.87
N VAL A 283 -30.04 -0.16 11.71
CA VAL A 283 -29.94 1.25 12.10
C VAL A 283 -29.75 1.33 13.61
N HIS A 284 -28.61 1.89 14.04
CA HIS A 284 -28.28 2.12 15.45
C HIS A 284 -28.77 3.50 15.91
N ALA A 285 -28.58 4.53 15.06
CA ALA A 285 -29.03 5.90 15.34
C ALA A 285 -29.31 6.67 14.04
N ARG A 286 -30.15 7.70 14.15
CA ARG A 286 -30.41 8.70 13.12
C ARG A 286 -30.13 10.08 13.69
N LEU A 287 -29.32 10.85 12.99
CA LEU A 287 -28.91 12.20 13.38
C LEU A 287 -29.23 13.16 12.25
N THR A 288 -29.30 14.43 12.59
CA THR A 288 -29.42 15.54 11.62
C THR A 288 -28.37 16.58 11.97
N THR A 289 -27.67 17.10 10.97
CA THR A 289 -26.66 18.12 11.18
C THR A 289 -27.28 19.48 11.51
N ASP A 290 -26.59 20.24 12.36
CA ASP A 290 -26.90 21.62 12.72
C ASP A 290 -26.48 22.62 11.62
N GLU A 291 -26.53 23.92 11.93
CA GLU A 291 -26.17 25.01 11.01
C GLU A 291 -24.70 24.97 10.56
N ASN A 292 -23.83 24.37 11.37
CA ASN A 292 -22.41 24.19 11.08
C ASN A 292 -22.13 22.85 10.34
N GLY A 293 -23.18 22.13 9.93
CA GLY A 293 -23.04 20.81 9.33
C GLY A 293 -22.64 19.71 10.32
N GLU A 294 -22.80 19.91 11.62
CA GLU A 294 -22.30 19.06 12.67
C GLU A 294 -23.38 18.21 13.33
N ALA A 295 -23.02 17.00 13.72
CA ALA A 295 -23.81 16.15 14.58
C ALA A 295 -22.89 15.36 15.51
N TYR A 296 -23.41 14.99 16.68
CA TYR A 296 -22.64 14.31 17.70
C TYR A 296 -23.35 13.06 18.18
N PHE A 297 -22.61 11.98 18.34
CA PHE A 297 -23.13 10.75 18.90
C PHE A 297 -22.03 10.00 19.67
N LYS A 298 -22.41 9.10 20.56
CA LYS A 298 -21.44 8.25 21.25
C LYS A 298 -20.68 7.37 20.26
N ASN A 299 -19.46 6.98 20.61
CA ASN A 299 -18.61 6.16 19.77
C ASN A 299 -19.29 4.80 19.47
N VAL A 300 -19.36 4.46 18.18
CA VAL A 300 -19.89 3.18 17.68
C VAL A 300 -19.02 2.68 16.54
N ASP A 301 -18.80 1.36 16.51
CA ASP A 301 -18.29 0.70 15.31
C ASP A 301 -19.44 0.49 14.34
N GLY A 302 -19.21 0.74 13.08
CA GLY A 302 -20.22 0.48 12.08
C GLY A 302 -20.12 1.36 10.85
N GLU A 303 -21.19 1.38 10.08
CA GLU A 303 -21.27 2.18 8.85
C GLU A 303 -21.99 3.50 9.12
N VAL A 304 -21.50 4.55 8.46
CA VAL A 304 -22.12 5.88 8.44
C VAL A 304 -22.60 6.16 7.04
N LEU A 305 -23.90 6.29 6.89
CA LEU A 305 -24.55 6.73 5.67
C LEU A 305 -25.00 8.17 5.82
N ILE A 306 -24.62 9.03 4.87
CA ILE A 306 -25.06 10.43 4.83
C ILE A 306 -25.94 10.67 3.63
N SER A 307 -26.94 11.53 3.77
CA SER A 307 -27.83 11.91 2.68
C SER A 307 -28.45 13.27 2.90
N THR A 308 -28.90 13.87 1.79
CA THR A 308 -29.81 15.03 1.80
C THR A 308 -31.06 14.69 0.98
N ASN A 309 -32.01 15.62 0.90
CA ASN A 309 -33.17 15.42 0.06
C ASN A 309 -32.82 15.25 -1.43
N ASN A 310 -31.74 15.92 -1.88
CA ASN A 310 -31.34 15.97 -3.29
C ASN A 310 -30.16 15.03 -3.61
N ASP A 311 -29.43 14.58 -2.61
CA ASP A 311 -28.27 13.70 -2.78
C ASP A 311 -28.34 12.51 -1.81
N LYS A 312 -28.56 11.32 -2.37
CA LYS A 312 -28.64 10.03 -1.67
C LYS A 312 -27.66 9.03 -2.27
N PHE A 313 -26.56 9.55 -2.83
CA PHE A 313 -25.64 8.78 -3.65
C PHE A 313 -24.25 8.65 -3.03
N MET A 314 -24.05 9.13 -1.80
CA MET A 314 -22.82 8.88 -1.04
C MET A 314 -22.90 7.50 -0.37
N PRO A 315 -22.06 6.52 -0.76
CA PRO A 315 -22.02 5.21 -0.10
C PRO A 315 -21.66 5.31 1.37
N ALA A 316 -22.11 4.34 2.15
CA ALA A 316 -21.80 4.27 3.55
C ALA A 316 -20.28 4.11 3.76
N LYS A 317 -19.74 4.85 4.75
CA LYS A 317 -18.35 4.76 5.17
C LYS A 317 -18.27 3.94 6.45
N TYR A 318 -17.41 2.93 6.48
CA TYR A 318 -17.17 2.18 7.69
C TYR A 318 -16.28 2.95 8.67
N ILE A 319 -16.68 3.01 9.94
CA ILE A 319 -15.90 3.56 11.04
C ILE A 319 -15.39 2.41 11.89
N TYR A 320 -14.06 2.34 12.01
CA TYR A 320 -13.43 1.49 13.01
C TYR A 320 -13.19 2.33 14.27
N LEU A 321 -13.75 1.91 15.39
CA LEU A 321 -13.30 2.42 16.68
C LEU A 321 -11.83 2.04 16.83
N SER A 322 -10.99 3.03 16.98
CA SER A 322 -9.62 2.78 17.41
C SER A 322 -9.68 2.00 18.73
N ARG A 323 -9.26 0.73 18.71
CA ARG A 323 -9.19 -0.12 19.89
C ARG A 323 -8.09 0.31 20.88
N THR A 324 -7.69 1.57 20.85
CA THR A 324 -6.85 2.17 21.89
C THR A 324 -7.46 2.06 23.28
N ARG A 325 -8.66 1.50 23.42
CA ARG A 325 -9.26 1.12 24.74
C ARG A 325 -8.48 0.05 25.50
N TYR A 326 -7.60 -0.71 24.87
CA TYR A 326 -6.83 -1.74 25.58
C TYR A 326 -5.57 -1.22 26.28
N TYR A 327 -5.12 -0.04 25.93
CA TYR A 327 -4.27 0.71 26.83
C TYR A 327 -5.19 1.62 27.64
N GLU A 328 -5.58 1.17 28.83
CA GLU A 328 -5.98 2.11 29.86
C GLU A 328 -4.91 3.20 29.86
N LYS A 329 -5.21 4.33 29.21
CA LYS A 329 -4.38 5.51 29.40
C LYS A 329 -4.41 5.72 30.89
N LYS A 330 -3.33 5.40 31.57
CA LYS A 330 -3.19 5.72 32.99
C LYS A 330 -3.49 7.19 33.09
N ASP A 331 -4.64 7.53 33.67
CA ASP A 331 -4.96 8.90 33.99
C ASP A 331 -3.76 9.41 34.79
N ASN A 332 -3.24 10.59 34.45
CA ASN A 332 -2.10 11.23 35.07
C ASN A 332 -0.71 10.65 34.69
N GLU A 333 -0.54 10.03 33.54
CA GLU A 333 0.79 9.74 33.05
C GLU A 333 1.51 11.04 32.67
N THR A 334 2.61 11.31 33.36
CA THR A 334 3.47 12.46 33.06
C THR A 334 4.17 12.26 31.73
N LYS A 335 4.16 13.27 30.90
CA LYS A 335 4.84 13.31 29.61
C LYS A 335 5.76 14.50 29.51
N TYR A 336 6.82 14.33 28.77
CA TYR A 336 7.80 15.38 28.51
C TYR A 336 7.87 15.65 27.02
N GLN A 337 7.68 16.92 26.65
CA GLN A 337 7.97 17.37 25.29
C GLN A 337 9.29 18.11 25.32
N VAL A 338 10.30 17.61 24.63
CA VAL A 338 11.67 18.13 24.68
C VAL A 338 12.07 18.75 23.35
N TYR A 339 12.65 19.92 23.42
CA TYR A 339 13.13 20.69 22.26
C TYR A 339 14.62 20.97 22.40
N THR A 340 15.30 21.05 21.26
CA THR A 340 16.69 21.55 21.14
C THR A 340 16.69 22.72 20.17
N ASP A 341 17.59 23.69 20.35
CA ASP A 341 17.71 24.87 19.46
C ASP A 341 18.09 24.49 18.02
N ARG A 342 18.69 23.31 17.81
CA ARG A 342 19.06 22.77 16.50
C ARG A 342 18.84 21.26 16.43
N ALA A 343 18.84 20.74 15.21
CA ALA A 343 18.83 19.30 14.96
C ALA A 343 20.23 18.74 14.66
N LEU A 344 21.22 19.63 14.39
CA LEU A 344 22.57 19.27 14.01
C LEU A 344 23.59 20.19 14.72
N TYR A 345 24.59 19.58 15.33
CA TYR A 345 25.66 20.28 16.05
C TYR A 345 27.03 19.76 15.64
N ARG A 346 28.08 20.54 15.95
CA ARG A 346 29.48 20.09 15.91
C ARG A 346 29.95 19.68 17.32
N PRO A 347 30.95 18.81 17.42
CA PRO A 347 31.67 18.61 18.68
C PRO A 347 32.11 19.95 19.30
N GLY A 348 32.00 20.07 20.59
CA GLY A 348 32.35 21.28 21.34
C GLY A 348 31.29 22.41 21.30
N GLN A 349 30.19 22.25 20.59
CA GLN A 349 29.09 23.23 20.60
C GLN A 349 28.17 23.04 21.81
N LYS A 350 27.49 24.13 22.17
CA LYS A 350 26.47 24.14 23.21
C LYS A 350 25.12 23.74 22.61
N VAL A 351 24.40 22.88 23.31
CA VAL A 351 23.04 22.44 23.03
C VAL A 351 22.11 23.07 24.05
N HIS A 352 21.22 23.92 23.61
CA HIS A 352 20.16 24.47 24.46
C HIS A 352 18.98 23.52 24.44
N VAL A 353 18.58 23.02 25.60
CA VAL A 353 17.49 22.05 25.77
C VAL A 353 16.39 22.65 26.63
N THR A 354 15.16 22.57 26.15
CA THR A 354 13.97 22.96 26.90
C THR A 354 13.00 21.78 26.96
N ALA A 355 12.49 21.47 28.13
CA ALA A 355 11.46 20.45 28.33
C ALA A 355 10.20 21.08 28.90
N ILE A 356 9.05 20.60 28.39
CA ILE A 356 7.74 20.95 28.97
C ILE A 356 7.22 19.69 29.65
N ASP A 357 6.98 19.75 30.92
CA ASP A 357 6.37 18.69 31.74
C ASP A 357 4.85 18.89 31.80
N PHE A 358 4.11 17.86 31.40
CA PHE A 358 2.65 17.93 31.46
C PHE A 358 2.03 16.57 31.77
N VAL A 359 0.85 16.59 32.34
CA VAL A 359 0.02 15.42 32.58
C VAL A 359 -1.11 15.42 31.56
N ASN A 360 -1.26 14.36 30.80
CA ASN A 360 -2.45 14.14 30.00
C ASN A 360 -3.61 13.72 30.90
N MET A 361 -4.57 14.60 31.05
CA MET A 361 -5.86 14.27 31.62
C MET A 361 -6.70 13.53 30.57
N LYS A 362 -7.74 12.79 31.00
CA LYS A 362 -8.76 12.27 30.09
C LYS A 362 -9.27 13.39 29.21
N GLY A 363 -8.86 13.37 27.93
CA GLY A 363 -9.31 14.37 27.01
C GLY A 363 -8.22 15.26 26.41
N ILE A 364 -8.57 16.49 26.14
CA ILE A 364 -7.77 17.47 25.39
C ILE A 364 -6.85 18.27 26.31
N ASP A 365 -7.13 18.31 27.60
CA ASP A 365 -6.45 19.21 28.53
C ASP A 365 -5.14 18.62 29.07
N ALA A 366 -4.02 19.20 28.64
CA ALA A 366 -2.75 19.01 29.29
C ALA A 366 -2.65 20.01 30.48
N LYS A 367 -2.25 19.52 31.64
CA LYS A 367 -2.05 20.34 32.83
C LYS A 367 -0.62 20.21 33.34
N VAL A 368 -0.11 21.28 33.92
CA VAL A 368 1.16 21.25 34.63
C VAL A 368 1.01 20.37 35.88
N PRO A 369 1.93 19.40 36.13
CA PRO A 369 1.87 18.55 37.31
C PRO A 369 1.99 19.37 38.60
N VAL A 370 1.16 19.05 39.57
CA VAL A 370 1.24 19.71 40.90
C VAL A 370 2.34 19.01 41.74
N GLY A 371 3.21 19.81 42.37
CA GLY A 371 4.24 19.32 43.30
C GLY A 371 5.48 18.78 42.65
N ARG A 372 5.74 19.07 41.37
CA ARG A 372 6.99 18.75 40.71
C ARG A 372 7.82 20.02 40.53
N ASP A 373 8.91 20.12 41.27
CA ASP A 373 9.72 21.34 41.33
C ASP A 373 10.98 21.25 40.44
N GLU A 374 11.37 20.05 39.98
CA GLU A 374 12.64 19.84 39.28
C GLU A 374 12.55 18.74 38.24
N LEU A 375 13.22 18.91 37.08
CA LEU A 375 13.45 17.91 36.06
C LEU A 375 14.92 17.51 35.98
N VAL A 376 15.18 16.25 35.77
CA VAL A 376 16.52 15.69 35.57
C VAL A 376 16.74 15.44 34.08
N PHE A 377 17.73 16.14 33.51
CA PHE A 377 18.09 16.01 32.10
C PHE A 377 19.38 15.19 31.98
N GLN A 378 19.40 14.23 31.10
CA GLN A 378 20.58 13.42 30.80
C GLN A 378 20.92 13.56 29.31
N LEU A 379 22.16 13.95 29.02
CA LEU A 379 22.72 13.92 27.67
C LEU A 379 23.39 12.56 27.46
N VAL A 380 23.01 11.86 26.41
CA VAL A 380 23.51 10.52 26.06
C VAL A 380 24.12 10.54 24.65
N ASN A 381 25.27 9.93 24.47
CA ASN A 381 25.99 9.92 23.19
C ASN A 381 25.51 8.82 22.24
N ALA A 382 26.10 8.75 21.05
CA ALA A 382 25.75 7.78 20.01
C ALA A 382 26.00 6.31 20.38
N SER A 383 26.78 6.04 21.42
CA SER A 383 26.99 4.69 21.99
C SER A 383 26.12 4.40 23.23
N TRP A 384 25.08 5.20 23.45
CA TRP A 384 24.15 5.07 24.59
C TRP A 384 24.83 5.22 25.97
N LYS A 385 25.93 5.98 26.02
CA LYS A 385 26.61 6.31 27.29
C LYS A 385 26.21 7.72 27.72
N GLU A 386 25.92 7.86 29.01
CA GLU A 386 25.71 9.16 29.62
C GLU A 386 26.96 10.05 29.48
N VAL A 387 26.76 11.28 29.02
CA VAL A 387 27.79 12.30 28.86
C VAL A 387 27.76 13.25 30.05
N GLU A 388 26.57 13.75 30.38
CA GLU A 388 26.35 14.71 31.45
C GLU A 388 24.91 14.64 31.95
N MET A 389 24.68 14.91 33.23
CA MET A 389 23.38 15.03 33.88
C MET A 389 23.25 16.40 34.51
N LYS A 390 22.09 17.05 34.29
CA LYS A 390 21.75 18.35 34.86
C LYS A 390 20.34 18.35 35.42
N LYS A 391 20.10 19.22 36.41
CA LYS A 391 18.80 19.44 37.03
C LYS A 391 18.38 20.87 36.83
N ALA A 392 17.12 21.09 36.57
CA ALA A 392 16.55 22.43 36.47
C ALA A 392 15.18 22.49 37.12
N LYS A 393 14.90 23.62 37.77
CA LYS A 393 13.58 23.91 38.35
C LYS A 393 12.55 24.16 37.28
N VAL A 394 11.37 23.67 37.52
CA VAL A 394 10.21 23.85 36.64
C VAL A 394 9.53 25.18 36.99
N ASP A 395 9.18 25.97 35.98
CA ASP A 395 8.42 27.19 36.13
C ASP A 395 6.89 26.92 36.22
N GLU A 396 6.12 27.99 36.36
CA GLU A 396 4.66 27.94 36.46
C GLU A 396 3.96 27.36 35.22
N TYR A 397 4.65 27.31 34.09
CA TYR A 397 4.16 26.75 32.84
C TYR A 397 4.57 25.27 32.61
N GLY A 398 5.23 24.69 33.59
CA GLY A 398 5.76 23.32 33.47
C GLY A 398 7.06 23.23 32.66
N THR A 399 7.77 24.37 32.47
CA THR A 399 8.95 24.45 31.60
C THR A 399 10.23 24.46 32.41
N ALA A 400 11.23 23.71 31.98
CA ALA A 400 12.58 23.76 32.50
C ALA A 400 13.60 23.70 31.34
N SER A 401 14.73 24.43 31.51
CA SER A 401 15.77 24.52 30.49
C SER A 401 17.15 24.28 31.06
N VAL A 402 18.01 23.61 30.26
CA VAL A 402 19.42 23.39 30.57
C VAL A 402 20.26 23.56 29.32
N ASP A 403 21.57 23.85 29.54
CA ASP A 403 22.57 23.91 28.49
C ASP A 403 23.57 22.74 28.67
N PHE A 404 23.84 22.01 27.61
CA PHE A 404 24.87 21.00 27.57
C PHE A 404 26.03 21.44 26.66
N GLU A 405 27.27 21.16 27.05
CA GLU A 405 28.43 21.33 26.18
C GLU A 405 28.84 19.98 25.61
N LEU A 406 28.81 19.86 24.30
CA LEU A 406 29.23 18.63 23.64
C LEU A 406 30.73 18.44 23.77
N PRO A 407 31.23 17.23 24.00
CA PRO A 407 32.68 16.93 24.05
C PRO A 407 33.36 17.38 22.76
N LYS A 408 34.52 18.06 22.86
CA LYS A 408 35.28 18.52 21.68
C LYS A 408 35.87 17.35 20.91
N GLU A 409 36.30 16.29 21.61
CA GLU A 409 36.83 15.04 21.06
C GLU A 409 35.80 13.91 21.28
N GLY A 410 34.54 14.19 20.99
CA GLY A 410 33.43 13.28 21.19
C GLY A 410 33.14 12.42 19.95
N GLN A 411 32.53 11.28 20.17
CA GLN A 411 31.99 10.45 19.09
C GLN A 411 30.93 11.23 18.31
N THR A 412 31.00 11.19 16.98
CA THR A 412 29.93 11.69 16.10
C THR A 412 28.80 10.69 16.01
N GLY A 413 27.59 11.15 15.65
CA GLY A 413 26.39 10.31 15.47
C GLY A 413 25.16 10.86 16.13
N MET A 414 24.20 9.98 16.39
CA MET A 414 22.91 10.34 17.02
C MET A 414 23.06 10.40 18.54
N TYR A 415 22.95 11.60 19.08
CA TYR A 415 22.83 11.87 20.51
C TYR A 415 21.38 12.01 20.88
N HIS A 416 21.07 11.86 22.16
CA HIS A 416 19.73 12.15 22.65
C HIS A 416 19.75 12.75 24.05
N VAL A 417 18.67 13.44 24.37
CA VAL A 417 18.37 13.91 25.72
C VAL A 417 17.21 13.08 26.26
N SER A 418 17.38 12.52 27.44
CA SER A 418 16.30 11.98 28.27
C SER A 418 15.94 12.94 29.40
N VAL A 419 14.66 12.94 29.76
CA VAL A 419 14.15 13.68 30.91
C VAL A 419 13.48 12.69 31.84
N ASN A 420 13.92 12.65 33.11
CA ASN A 420 13.45 11.71 34.13
C ASN A 420 13.40 10.25 33.59
N ASP A 421 14.49 9.80 32.99
CA ASP A 421 14.68 8.46 32.40
C ASP A 421 13.81 8.13 31.16
N GLN A 422 13.09 9.10 30.62
CA GLN A 422 12.39 8.94 29.34
C GLN A 422 13.22 9.52 28.21
N VAL A 423 13.46 8.75 27.13
CA VAL A 423 14.14 9.23 25.92
C VAL A 423 13.21 10.10 25.13
N ASN A 424 13.51 11.39 25.02
CA ASN A 424 12.56 12.36 24.49
C ASN A 424 13.01 13.06 23.21
N ARG A 425 14.32 13.34 23.02
CA ARG A 425 14.78 14.13 21.89
C ARG A 425 16.09 13.62 21.33
N PHE A 426 16.12 13.26 20.06
CA PHE A 426 17.32 12.93 19.29
C PHE A 426 17.79 14.14 18.48
N PHE A 427 19.13 14.29 18.38
CA PHE A 427 19.79 15.24 17.51
C PHE A 427 21.12 14.66 17.00
N ARG A 428 21.70 15.27 15.97
CA ARG A 428 22.90 14.75 15.32
C ARG A 428 24.12 15.58 15.68
N VAL A 429 25.23 14.90 15.95
CA VAL A 429 26.54 15.53 16.15
C VAL A 429 27.46 15.08 15.02
N GLU A 430 27.94 16.01 14.20
CA GLU A 430 28.77 15.74 13.03
C GLU A 430 29.79 16.86 12.81
N GLU A 431 30.94 16.51 12.26
CA GLU A 431 31.89 17.48 11.74
C GLU A 431 31.47 17.89 10.32
N TYR A 432 30.56 18.86 10.22
CA TYR A 432 30.18 19.38 8.92
C TYR A 432 30.98 20.62 8.56
N LYS A 433 31.42 20.69 7.30
CA LYS A 433 31.99 21.90 6.71
C LYS A 433 30.89 22.71 6.04
N ARG A 434 30.96 24.05 6.14
CA ARG A 434 30.05 24.88 5.32
C ARG A 434 30.31 24.57 3.86
N PRO A 435 29.28 24.39 3.03
CA PRO A 435 29.49 24.24 1.59
C PRO A 435 30.26 25.45 1.07
N THR A 436 31.30 25.20 0.31
CA THR A 436 32.09 26.26 -0.33
C THR A 436 31.58 26.57 -1.71
N PHE A 437 30.70 25.74 -2.24
CA PHE A 437 30.07 25.92 -3.55
C PHE A 437 28.69 25.24 -3.56
N GLU A 438 27.85 25.72 -4.45
CA GLU A 438 26.55 25.16 -4.80
C GLU A 438 26.61 24.55 -6.19
N ILE A 439 26.06 23.36 -6.36
CA ILE A 439 25.87 22.74 -7.68
C ILE A 439 24.36 22.74 -7.96
N THR A 440 23.99 23.39 -9.07
CA THR A 440 22.62 23.45 -9.54
C THR A 440 22.46 22.63 -10.81
N PHE A 441 21.50 21.73 -10.83
CA PHE A 441 21.06 21.02 -12.02
C PHE A 441 19.76 21.66 -12.52
N PRO A 442 19.72 22.17 -13.75
CA PRO A 442 18.46 22.65 -14.30
C PRO A 442 17.47 21.51 -14.44
N LYS A 443 16.18 21.84 -14.30
CA LYS A 443 15.11 20.84 -14.55
C LYS A 443 15.23 20.35 -15.99
N VAL A 444 15.32 19.04 -16.13
CA VAL A 444 15.26 18.37 -17.42
C VAL A 444 13.78 18.30 -17.83
N ASN A 445 13.40 19.07 -18.85
CA ASN A 445 12.03 19.10 -19.37
C ASN A 445 11.84 18.23 -20.63
N GLU A 446 12.92 17.64 -21.10
CA GLU A 446 12.95 16.80 -22.29
C GLU A 446 12.49 15.37 -21.96
N LYS A 447 11.78 14.74 -22.90
CA LYS A 447 11.39 13.34 -22.79
C LYS A 447 12.46 12.47 -23.46
N TYR A 448 12.98 11.50 -22.72
CA TYR A 448 13.97 10.54 -23.22
C TYR A 448 13.35 9.16 -23.38
N ASN A 449 13.80 8.43 -24.38
CA ASN A 449 13.47 7.03 -24.60
C ASN A 449 14.62 6.13 -24.11
N TRP A 450 14.35 4.85 -23.95
CA TRP A 450 15.38 3.87 -23.61
C TRP A 450 16.43 3.80 -24.74
N GLY A 451 17.72 4.01 -24.38
CA GLY A 451 18.84 4.04 -25.33
C GLY A 451 19.28 5.45 -25.74
N ASP A 452 18.57 6.49 -25.35
CA ASP A 452 18.98 7.87 -25.62
C ASP A 452 20.15 8.28 -24.74
N THR A 453 21.04 9.08 -25.30
CA THR A 453 22.12 9.70 -24.53
C THR A 453 21.58 10.96 -23.87
N VAL A 454 21.57 10.97 -22.55
CA VAL A 454 21.14 12.12 -21.74
C VAL A 454 22.33 12.98 -21.40
N VAL A 455 22.36 14.25 -21.87
CA VAL A 455 23.38 15.23 -21.52
C VAL A 455 22.83 16.14 -20.43
N VAL A 456 23.37 16.01 -19.22
CA VAL A 456 22.99 16.87 -18.09
C VAL A 456 24.04 17.93 -17.89
N LYS A 457 23.62 19.21 -17.97
CA LYS A 457 24.49 20.34 -17.66
C LYS A 457 24.31 20.71 -16.20
N ALA A 458 25.41 20.84 -15.48
CA ALA A 458 25.41 21.37 -14.12
C ALA A 458 26.18 22.69 -14.07
N SER A 459 25.75 23.60 -13.23
CA SER A 459 26.52 24.81 -12.90
C SER A 459 26.99 24.72 -11.45
N ALA A 460 28.28 24.99 -11.23
CA ALA A 460 28.86 25.12 -9.89
C ALA A 460 29.20 26.58 -9.64
N LYS A 461 28.76 27.13 -8.54
CA LYS A 461 29.02 28.49 -8.10
C LYS A 461 29.59 28.47 -6.70
N THR A 462 30.70 29.16 -6.45
CA THR A 462 31.26 29.39 -5.10
C THR A 462 30.42 30.43 -4.37
N TYR A 463 30.26 30.26 -3.04
CA TYR A 463 29.63 31.27 -2.19
C TYR A 463 30.53 32.47 -1.96
#